data_19361113051ff5bad8152e4cc57c8c2f
#
_entry.id   19361113051ff5bad8152e4cc57c8c2f
#
_cell.length_a   1.000
_cell.length_b   1.000
_cell.length_c   1.000
_cell.angle_alpha   90.00
_cell.angle_beta   90.00
_cell.angle_gamma   90.00
#
_symmetry.space_group_name_H-M   'P 1'
#
loop_
_entity.id
_entity.type
_entity.pdbx_description
1 polymer ?
#
loop_
_entity_poly.entity_id
_entity_poly.type
_entity_poly.pdbx_seq_one_letter_code
_entity_poly.pdbx_strand_id
1 'polypeptide(L)'
;FQAEDGIRDVERSRGLGDVYKRQKLSGVWGNHEGSMLLWILILVLFNFFFSLFSLKRKIFQNLTVSVQSLMIFGFTLFILFLSNPFKLSENNYADGIGLNPILQDPLLAIHPPVLYLGYVGFSLVFSFAIAGLICKEIDKTWASIIKPWVFIAW
;
A
#
# COMPACT_ATOMS: atom_id res chain seq x y z
N PHE A 1 -0.98 3.59 -49.21
CA PHE A 1 -0.06 4.42 -48.39
C PHE A 1 -0.80 5.17 -47.28
N GLN A 2 -1.97 5.77 -47.51
CA GLN A 2 -2.73 6.49 -46.47
C GLN A 2 -3.38 5.59 -45.40
N ALA A 3 -3.68 4.33 -45.72
CA ALA A 3 -4.31 3.41 -44.77
C ALA A 3 -3.32 2.92 -43.71
N GLU A 4 -2.06 2.72 -44.07
CA GLU A 4 -1.03 2.25 -43.11
C GLU A 4 -0.63 3.38 -42.13
N ASP A 5 -0.62 4.62 -42.55
CA ASP A 5 -0.33 5.78 -41.69
C ASP A 5 -1.45 5.97 -40.68
N GLY A 6 -2.72 5.80 -41.07
CA GLY A 6 -3.86 5.87 -40.17
C GLY A 6 -3.87 4.74 -39.11
N ILE A 7 -3.43 3.54 -39.49
CA ILE A 7 -3.30 2.42 -38.52
C ILE A 7 -2.20 2.68 -37.51
N ARG A 8 -1.05 3.18 -37.96
CA ARG A 8 0.07 3.55 -37.06
C ARG A 8 -0.30 4.69 -36.10
N ASP A 9 -1.07 5.67 -36.55
CA ASP A 9 -1.52 6.76 -35.69
C ASP A 9 -2.54 6.30 -34.64
N VAL A 10 -3.43 5.35 -35.01
CA VAL A 10 -4.36 4.72 -34.06
C VAL A 10 -3.62 3.85 -33.03
N GLU A 11 -2.61 3.09 -33.45
CA GLU A 11 -1.79 2.31 -32.54
C GLU A 11 -0.95 3.21 -31.62
N ARG A 12 -0.37 4.29 -32.17
CA ARG A 12 0.35 5.29 -31.39
C ARG A 12 -0.56 6.00 -30.40
N SER A 13 -1.77 6.35 -30.78
CA SER A 13 -2.75 7.01 -29.91
C SER A 13 -3.26 6.06 -28.81
N ARG A 14 -3.43 4.75 -29.11
CA ARG A 14 -3.74 3.73 -28.11
C ARG A 14 -2.59 3.53 -27.12
N GLY A 15 -1.34 3.46 -27.62
CA GLY A 15 -0.15 3.38 -26.78
C GLY A 15 0.01 4.58 -25.85
N LEU A 16 -0.22 5.80 -26.36
CA LEU A 16 -0.19 7.03 -25.55
C LEU A 16 -1.31 7.05 -24.51
N GLY A 17 -2.51 6.57 -24.84
CA GLY A 17 -3.61 6.45 -23.91
C GLY A 17 -3.32 5.47 -22.76
N ASP A 18 -2.66 4.36 -23.04
CA ASP A 18 -2.26 3.39 -22.03
C ASP A 18 -1.13 3.91 -21.13
N VAL A 19 -0.14 4.60 -21.70
CA VAL A 19 0.91 5.27 -20.94
C VAL A 19 0.31 6.33 -20.01
N TYR A 20 -0.61 7.15 -20.49
CA TYR A 20 -1.29 8.17 -19.72
C TYR A 20 -2.13 7.59 -18.55
N LYS A 21 -2.85 6.50 -18.79
CA LYS A 21 -3.59 5.79 -17.73
C LYS A 21 -2.66 5.22 -16.68
N ARG A 22 -1.55 4.59 -17.07
CA ARG A 22 -0.54 4.06 -16.16
C ARG A 22 0.09 5.18 -15.33
N GLN A 23 0.41 6.31 -15.94
CA GLN A 23 0.95 7.48 -15.24
C GLN A 23 -0.02 8.05 -14.22
N LYS A 24 -1.32 8.12 -14.53
CA LYS A 24 -2.34 8.52 -13.56
C LYS A 24 -2.44 7.57 -12.37
N LEU A 25 -2.37 6.27 -12.62
CA LEU A 25 -2.42 5.27 -11.57
C LEU A 25 -1.17 5.34 -10.68
N SER A 26 0.02 5.33 -11.27
CA SER A 26 1.28 5.41 -10.52
C SER A 26 1.50 6.77 -9.86
N GLY A 27 0.87 7.83 -10.36
CA GLY A 27 0.85 9.15 -9.74
C GLY A 27 0.23 9.17 -8.35
N VAL A 28 -0.65 8.22 -8.03
CA VAL A 28 -1.27 8.10 -6.69
C VAL A 28 -0.20 7.89 -5.60
N TRP A 29 0.83 7.11 -5.88
CA TRP A 29 1.95 6.89 -4.94
C TRP A 29 3.26 7.53 -5.40
N GLY A 30 3.20 8.33 -6.45
CA GLY A 30 4.36 9.00 -7.02
C GLY A 30 4.86 10.19 -6.21
N ASN A 31 4.09 10.69 -5.27
CA ASN A 31 4.45 11.73 -4.32
C ASN A 31 4.46 11.21 -2.88
N HIS A 32 5.01 12.01 -1.97
CA HIS A 32 5.17 11.64 -0.56
C HIS A 32 3.82 11.38 0.12
N GLU A 33 2.85 12.26 -0.08
CA GLU A 33 1.53 12.19 0.55
C GLU A 33 0.75 10.97 0.07
N GLY A 34 0.77 10.70 -1.24
CA GLY A 34 0.10 9.54 -1.83
C GLY A 34 0.75 8.21 -1.45
N SER A 35 2.08 8.17 -1.31
CA SER A 35 2.78 6.98 -0.85
C SER A 35 2.45 6.64 0.60
N MET A 36 2.24 7.64 1.46
CA MET A 36 1.77 7.43 2.83
C MET A 36 0.33 6.90 2.88
N LEU A 37 -0.52 7.30 1.93
CA LEU A 37 -1.87 6.77 1.82
C LEU A 37 -1.85 5.28 1.43
N LEU A 38 -0.98 4.90 0.50
CA LEU A 38 -0.75 3.51 0.12
C LEU A 38 -0.24 2.68 1.30
N TRP A 39 0.65 3.24 2.14
CA TRP A 39 1.13 2.63 3.36
C TRP A 39 -0.02 2.28 4.32
N ILE A 40 -0.90 3.24 4.61
CA ILE A 40 -2.07 3.00 5.47
C ILE A 40 -2.99 1.94 4.85
N LEU A 41 -3.21 2.00 3.54
CA LEU A 41 -4.03 1.00 2.85
C LEU A 41 -3.48 -0.42 3.10
N ILE A 42 -2.18 -0.62 2.99
CA ILE A 42 -1.54 -1.93 3.22
C ILE A 42 -1.67 -2.35 4.69
N LEU A 43 -1.46 -1.44 5.65
CA LEU A 43 -1.70 -1.73 7.07
C LEU A 43 -3.13 -2.20 7.32
N VAL A 44 -4.12 -1.51 6.74
CA VAL A 44 -5.54 -1.85 6.86
C VAL A 44 -5.84 -3.21 6.21
N LEU A 45 -5.29 -3.48 5.03
CA LEU A 45 -5.48 -4.76 4.34
C LEU A 45 -4.95 -5.94 5.17
N PHE A 46 -3.74 -5.85 5.72
CA PHE A 46 -3.20 -6.90 6.58
C PHE A 46 -4.06 -7.10 7.83
N ASN A 47 -4.51 -6.01 8.48
CA ASN A 47 -5.40 -6.08 9.63
C ASN A 47 -6.74 -6.72 9.28
N PHE A 48 -7.34 -6.30 8.16
CA PHE A 48 -8.61 -6.82 7.66
C PHE A 48 -8.53 -8.31 7.36
N PHE A 49 -7.56 -8.74 6.55
CA PHE A 49 -7.42 -10.15 6.22
C PHE A 49 -7.15 -11.00 7.45
N PHE A 50 -6.32 -10.52 8.38
CA PHE A 50 -6.10 -11.24 9.63
C PHE A 50 -7.37 -11.34 10.48
N SER A 51 -8.19 -10.30 10.54
CA SER A 51 -9.45 -10.30 11.31
C SER A 51 -10.47 -11.32 10.79
N LEU A 52 -10.41 -11.68 9.50
CA LEU A 52 -11.30 -12.69 8.90
C LEU A 52 -10.97 -14.12 9.36
N PHE A 53 -9.76 -14.36 9.85
CA PHE A 53 -9.39 -15.67 10.37
C PHE A 53 -10.03 -15.91 11.74
N SER A 54 -10.70 -17.05 11.89
CA SER A 54 -11.29 -17.43 13.17
C SER A 54 -10.30 -18.24 13.99
N LEU A 55 -9.55 -17.57 14.85
CA LEU A 55 -8.64 -18.24 15.79
C LEU A 55 -9.41 -18.75 17.03
N LYS A 56 -8.97 -19.87 17.58
CA LYS A 56 -9.50 -20.37 18.88
C LYS A 56 -9.14 -19.43 20.04
N ARG A 57 -8.00 -18.75 19.95
CA ARG A 57 -7.48 -17.79 20.95
C ARG A 57 -8.01 -16.38 20.67
N LYS A 58 -9.24 -16.12 21.07
CA LYS A 58 -9.92 -14.86 20.76
C LYS A 58 -9.26 -13.62 21.40
N ILE A 59 -8.78 -13.74 22.63
CA ILE A 59 -8.09 -12.65 23.33
C ILE A 59 -6.82 -12.25 22.58
N PHE A 60 -6.02 -13.24 22.19
CA PHE A 60 -4.81 -13.03 21.41
C PHE A 60 -5.13 -12.37 20.05
N GLN A 61 -6.14 -12.87 19.33
CA GLN A 61 -6.57 -12.29 18.05
C GLN A 61 -7.00 -10.84 18.19
N ASN A 62 -7.87 -10.55 19.17
CA ASN A 62 -8.37 -9.20 19.40
C ASN A 62 -7.24 -8.23 19.77
N LEU A 63 -6.29 -8.69 20.59
CA LEU A 63 -5.15 -7.87 20.97
C LEU A 63 -4.22 -7.58 19.79
N THR A 64 -3.98 -8.57 18.92
CA THR A 64 -3.21 -8.37 17.67
C THR A 64 -3.88 -7.32 16.78
N VAL A 65 -5.20 -7.45 16.55
CA VAL A 65 -5.98 -6.48 15.77
C VAL A 65 -5.94 -5.09 16.42
N SER A 66 -6.03 -5.00 17.75
CA SER A 66 -5.98 -3.74 18.49
C SER A 66 -4.63 -3.04 18.34
N VAL A 67 -3.52 -3.77 18.47
CA VAL A 67 -2.17 -3.21 18.28
C VAL A 67 -1.98 -2.71 16.84
N GLN A 68 -2.41 -3.51 15.87
CA GLN A 68 -2.36 -3.10 14.46
C GLN A 68 -3.22 -1.86 14.19
N SER A 69 -4.43 -1.80 14.78
CA SER A 69 -5.32 -0.63 14.65
C SER A 69 -4.74 0.62 15.30
N LEU A 70 -4.01 0.48 16.40
CA LEU A 70 -3.31 1.62 17.04
C LEU A 70 -2.23 2.19 16.12
N MET A 71 -1.48 1.35 15.40
CA MET A 71 -0.52 1.81 14.39
C MET A 71 -1.22 2.51 13.23
N ILE A 72 -2.31 1.93 12.70
CA ILE A 72 -3.12 2.55 11.64
C ILE A 72 -3.61 3.92 12.10
N PHE A 73 -4.12 4.03 13.32
CA PHE A 73 -4.58 5.30 13.90
C PHE A 73 -3.47 6.33 13.95
N GLY A 74 -2.27 5.97 14.44
CA GLY A 74 -1.13 6.87 14.50
C GLY A 74 -0.71 7.40 13.12
N PHE A 75 -0.60 6.52 12.11
CA PHE A 75 -0.30 6.93 10.73
C PHE A 75 -1.41 7.76 10.10
N THR A 76 -2.67 7.47 10.42
CA THR A 76 -3.80 8.28 9.95
C THR A 76 -3.76 9.70 10.52
N LEU A 77 -3.45 9.85 11.80
CA LEU A 77 -3.25 11.17 12.42
C LEU A 77 -2.07 11.91 11.77
N PHE A 78 -0.97 11.21 11.51
CA PHE A 78 0.17 11.79 10.82
C PHE A 78 -0.21 12.36 9.44
N ILE A 79 -0.94 11.60 8.62
CA ILE A 79 -1.41 12.08 7.31
C ILE A 79 -2.34 13.28 7.47
N LEU A 80 -3.29 13.23 8.38
CA LEU A 80 -4.28 14.30 8.53
C LEU A 80 -3.64 15.64 8.91
N PHE A 81 -2.65 15.62 9.80
CA PHE A 81 -2.07 16.85 10.34
C PHE A 81 -0.80 17.32 9.65
N LEU A 82 0.03 16.39 9.16
CA LEU A 82 1.38 16.69 8.67
C LEU A 82 1.56 16.48 7.17
N SER A 83 0.80 15.58 6.55
CA SER A 83 1.01 15.18 5.15
C SER A 83 -0.32 14.92 4.43
N ASN A 84 -1.21 15.90 4.42
CA ASN A 84 -2.56 15.74 3.91
C ASN A 84 -2.59 15.67 2.36
N PRO A 85 -2.88 14.49 1.76
CA PRO A 85 -2.92 14.32 0.31
C PRO A 85 -4.11 15.00 -0.35
N PHE A 86 -5.11 15.43 0.44
CA PHE A 86 -6.32 16.08 -0.05
C PHE A 86 -6.24 17.61 0.03
N LYS A 87 -5.11 18.17 0.45
CA LYS A 87 -4.91 19.60 0.46
C LYS A 87 -4.84 20.11 -0.98
N LEU A 88 -5.72 21.03 -1.32
CA LEU A 88 -5.71 21.66 -2.63
C LEU A 88 -4.44 22.50 -2.81
N SER A 89 -3.82 22.40 -3.98
CA SER A 89 -2.70 23.28 -4.34
C SER A 89 -3.20 24.71 -4.49
N GLU A 90 -2.47 25.66 -3.91
CA GLU A 90 -2.77 27.09 -4.05
C GLU A 90 -2.46 27.61 -5.47
N ASN A 91 -1.66 26.88 -6.23
CA ASN A 91 -1.30 27.21 -7.60
C ASN A 91 -2.26 26.53 -8.56
N ASN A 92 -3.05 27.34 -9.27
CA ASN A 92 -3.87 26.87 -10.40
C ASN A 92 -2.95 26.59 -11.60
N TYR A 93 -2.34 25.42 -11.62
CA TYR A 93 -1.65 24.96 -12.83
C TYR A 93 -2.72 24.55 -13.86
N ALA A 94 -2.63 25.10 -15.07
CA ALA A 94 -3.49 24.70 -16.18
C ALA A 94 -3.29 23.22 -16.56
N ASP A 95 -2.11 22.68 -16.27
CA ASP A 95 -1.76 21.27 -16.46
C ASP A 95 -0.86 20.81 -15.31
N GLY A 96 -0.88 19.51 -15.00
CA GLY A 96 -0.06 18.95 -13.91
C GLY A 96 1.44 18.98 -14.24
N ILE A 97 2.28 19.01 -13.21
CA ILE A 97 3.75 19.01 -13.35
C ILE A 97 4.27 17.73 -14.07
N GLY A 98 3.40 16.74 -14.25
CA GLY A 98 3.76 15.45 -14.82
C GLY A 98 4.36 14.48 -13.79
N LEU A 99 4.43 13.22 -14.18
CA LEU A 99 5.03 12.18 -13.36
C LEU A 99 6.57 12.21 -13.50
N ASN A 100 7.27 11.97 -12.40
CA ASN A 100 8.72 11.81 -12.41
C ASN A 100 9.12 10.81 -13.51
N PRO A 101 10.06 11.13 -14.42
CA PRO A 101 10.50 10.27 -15.51
C PRO A 101 10.86 8.84 -15.08
N ILE A 102 11.41 8.67 -13.87
CA ILE A 102 11.75 7.35 -13.31
C ILE A 102 10.50 6.48 -13.11
N LEU A 103 9.37 7.07 -12.71
CA LEU A 103 8.12 6.35 -12.49
C LEU A 103 7.31 6.10 -13.78
N GLN A 104 7.82 6.53 -14.92
CA GLN A 104 7.23 6.21 -16.24
C GLN A 104 7.56 4.79 -16.68
N ASP A 105 8.65 4.18 -16.17
CA ASP A 105 8.96 2.78 -16.35
C ASP A 105 7.96 1.91 -15.54
N PRO A 106 7.29 0.94 -16.16
CA PRO A 106 6.30 0.11 -15.49
C PRO A 106 6.85 -0.70 -14.30
N LEU A 107 8.10 -1.16 -14.39
CA LEU A 107 8.74 -1.93 -13.31
C LEU A 107 9.07 -1.02 -12.12
N LEU A 108 9.56 0.19 -12.39
CA LEU A 108 9.86 1.16 -11.36
C LEU A 108 8.58 1.75 -10.75
N ALA A 109 7.49 1.84 -11.52
CA ALA A 109 6.19 2.27 -11.00
C ALA A 109 5.57 1.26 -10.02
N ILE A 110 5.72 -0.05 -10.26
CA ILE A 110 5.18 -1.12 -9.40
C ILE A 110 6.08 -1.43 -8.18
N HIS A 111 7.35 -1.05 -8.24
CA HIS A 111 8.31 -1.33 -7.17
C HIS A 111 7.87 -0.81 -5.79
N PRO A 112 7.41 0.46 -5.60
CA PRO A 112 6.98 0.95 -4.31
C PRO A 112 5.81 0.16 -3.69
N PRO A 113 4.71 -0.15 -4.42
CA PRO A 113 3.66 -1.01 -3.88
C PRO A 113 4.14 -2.37 -3.41
N VAL A 114 5.00 -3.05 -4.19
CA VAL A 114 5.56 -4.37 -3.81
C VAL A 114 6.46 -4.26 -2.59
N LEU A 115 7.32 -3.24 -2.56
CA LEU A 115 8.18 -2.97 -1.41
C LEU A 115 7.35 -2.74 -0.13
N TYR A 116 6.27 -1.97 -0.22
CA TYR A 116 5.39 -1.70 0.91
C TYR A 116 4.63 -2.95 1.36
N LEU A 117 4.17 -3.80 0.44
CA LEU A 117 3.57 -5.09 0.81
C LEU A 117 4.52 -5.92 1.67
N GLY A 118 5.80 -5.95 1.32
CA GLY A 118 6.81 -6.65 2.11
C GLY A 118 6.98 -5.99 3.48
N TYR A 119 7.54 -4.82 3.50
CA TYR A 119 8.03 -4.28 4.76
C TYR A 119 6.93 -3.67 5.66
N VAL A 120 5.86 -3.11 5.11
CA VAL A 120 4.68 -2.72 5.90
C VAL A 120 3.93 -3.95 6.40
N GLY A 121 3.92 -5.05 5.64
CA GLY A 121 3.35 -6.33 6.07
C GLY A 121 3.97 -6.87 7.35
N PHE A 122 5.24 -6.61 7.65
CA PHE A 122 5.88 -6.96 8.91
C PHE A 122 5.29 -6.24 10.13
N SER A 123 4.50 -5.18 9.94
CA SER A 123 3.75 -4.56 11.04
C SER A 123 2.79 -5.53 11.74
N LEU A 124 2.16 -6.43 10.98
CA LEU A 124 1.31 -7.46 11.54
C LEU A 124 2.13 -8.47 12.36
N VAL A 125 3.34 -8.83 11.91
CA VAL A 125 4.27 -9.68 12.66
C VAL A 125 4.66 -9.02 13.99
N PHE A 126 4.92 -7.72 13.97
CA PHE A 126 5.14 -6.93 15.18
C PHE A 126 3.93 -6.98 16.12
N SER A 127 2.72 -6.79 15.59
CA SER A 127 1.48 -6.85 16.38
C SER A 127 1.27 -8.24 17.03
N PHE A 128 1.62 -9.32 16.31
CA PHE A 128 1.65 -10.68 16.84
C PHE A 128 2.64 -10.83 18.00
N ALA A 129 3.83 -10.26 17.87
CA ALA A 129 4.85 -10.33 18.91
C ALA A 129 4.37 -9.63 20.20
N ILE A 130 3.83 -8.41 20.08
CA ILE A 130 3.28 -7.67 21.21
C ILE A 130 2.11 -8.42 21.86
N ALA A 131 1.16 -8.91 21.08
CA ALA A 131 0.04 -9.68 21.60
C ALA A 131 0.50 -10.98 22.31
N GLY A 132 1.47 -11.69 21.73
CA GLY A 132 2.05 -12.89 22.32
C GLY A 132 2.75 -12.63 23.65
N LEU A 133 3.48 -11.54 23.76
CA LEU A 133 4.14 -11.12 25.00
C LEU A 133 3.11 -10.74 26.09
N ILE A 134 2.08 -10.00 25.74
CA ILE A 134 1.03 -9.58 26.69
C ILE A 134 0.22 -10.78 27.18
N CYS A 135 -0.17 -11.68 26.25
CA CYS A 135 -0.90 -12.91 26.60
C CYS A 135 -0.03 -13.99 27.26
N LYS A 136 1.32 -13.85 27.19
CA LYS A 136 2.28 -14.89 27.60
C LYS A 136 2.07 -16.21 26.84
N GLU A 137 1.65 -16.13 25.58
CA GLU A 137 1.28 -17.25 24.72
C GLU A 137 2.25 -17.44 23.55
N ILE A 138 3.55 -17.35 23.81
CA ILE A 138 4.61 -17.60 22.81
C ILE A 138 4.94 -19.09 22.82
N ASP A 139 4.20 -19.85 22.04
CA ASP A 139 4.33 -21.31 21.93
C ASP A 139 4.41 -21.76 20.45
N LYS A 140 4.46 -23.08 20.22
CA LYS A 140 4.47 -23.65 18.86
C LYS A 140 3.22 -23.27 18.06
N THR A 141 2.08 -23.11 18.71
CA THR A 141 0.82 -22.72 18.07
C THR A 141 0.90 -21.27 17.59
N TRP A 142 1.43 -20.38 18.45
CA TRP A 142 1.71 -18.99 18.08
C TRP A 142 2.62 -18.91 16.86
N ALA A 143 3.74 -19.66 16.86
CA ALA A 143 4.67 -19.69 15.73
C ALA A 143 4.01 -20.21 14.45
N SER A 144 3.10 -21.17 14.54
CA SER A 144 2.35 -21.70 13.39
C SER A 144 1.37 -20.67 12.80
N ILE A 145 0.74 -19.86 13.65
CA ILE A 145 -0.20 -18.81 13.21
C ILE A 145 0.52 -17.66 12.52
N ILE A 146 1.69 -17.23 13.03
CA ILE A 146 2.44 -16.10 12.48
C ILE A 146 3.17 -16.46 11.18
N LYS A 147 3.58 -17.70 11.01
CA LYS A 147 4.42 -18.17 9.90
C LYS A 147 3.90 -17.78 8.50
N PRO A 148 2.62 -18.01 8.14
CA PRO A 148 2.12 -17.63 6.81
C PRO A 148 2.20 -16.11 6.58
N TRP A 149 1.98 -15.29 7.59
CA TRP A 149 2.05 -13.83 7.50
C TRP A 149 3.47 -13.33 7.28
N VAL A 150 4.44 -13.97 7.94
CA VAL A 150 5.87 -13.69 7.69
C VAL A 150 6.23 -14.02 6.24
N PHE A 151 5.79 -15.17 5.70
CA PHE A 151 6.07 -15.54 4.32
C PHE A 151 5.38 -14.64 3.29
N ILE A 152 4.18 -14.16 3.58
CA ILE A 152 3.48 -13.21 2.69
C ILE A 152 4.22 -11.87 2.65
N ALA A 153 4.74 -11.42 3.79
CA ALA A 153 5.49 -10.17 3.89
C ALA A 153 6.92 -10.29 3.32
N TRP A 154 7.57 -11.46 3.44
CA TRP A 154 8.91 -11.73 2.91
C TRP A 154 8.91 -11.82 1.39
#